data_717b461b0194dc803b05d57c38818cfe
#
_entry.id   717b461b0194dc803b05d57c38818cfe
#
_cell.length_a   1.000
_cell.length_b   1.000
_cell.length_c   1.000
_cell.angle_alpha   90.00
_cell.angle_beta   90.00
_cell.angle_gamma   90.00
#
_symmetry.space_group_name_H-M   'P 1'
#
loop_
_entity.id
_entity.type
_entity.pdbx_description
1 polymer ?
#
loop_
_entity_poly.entity_id
_entity_poly.type
_entity_poly.pdbx_seq_one_letter_code
_entity_poly.pdbx_strand_id
1 'polypeptide(L)'
;MMKRNGYENHVAGAVEAAASSGGQLMPPIMGAAAFVMAEMLGVAYNKVMVAGIVPAVCYYIAVFMSVDLYSRKHKLGIMSAEETKQFDAAYVKDLGKRSLLLVPLILMFVLVGVVQWSGAKSALVCTGAVIVCAFPYKENRFTLKKIIEGLKMGAMGVLAITIVCAASGVII
;
A
#
# COMPACT_ATOMS: atom_id res chain seq x y z
N MET A 1 17.22 0.65 5.92
CA MET A 1 17.27 2.07 6.26
C MET A 1 17.34 2.28 7.77
N MET A 2 16.33 1.91 8.56
CA MET A 2 16.30 2.08 10.02
C MET A 2 17.54 1.52 10.75
N LYS A 3 18.01 0.30 10.38
CA LYS A 3 19.23 -0.29 10.94
C LYS A 3 20.48 0.57 10.75
N ARG A 4 20.60 1.27 9.63
CA ARG A 4 21.73 2.19 9.36
C ARG A 4 21.69 3.44 10.21
N ASN A 5 20.49 3.82 10.69
CA ASN A 5 20.26 4.96 11.56
C ASN A 5 20.31 4.60 13.07
N GLY A 6 20.86 3.41 13.41
CA GLY A 6 21.08 3.00 14.78
C GLY A 6 19.91 2.32 15.49
N TYR A 7 18.81 2.04 14.77
CA TYR A 7 17.70 1.29 15.37
C TYR A 7 18.05 -0.18 15.59
N GLU A 8 17.66 -0.72 16.73
CA GLU A 8 17.79 -2.15 17.01
C GLU A 8 16.98 -2.99 16.04
N ASN A 9 17.49 -4.18 15.70
CA ASN A 9 16.89 -5.04 14.67
C ASN A 9 15.42 -5.39 14.94
N HIS A 10 15.08 -5.68 16.20
CA HIS A 10 13.72 -6.02 16.59
C HIS A 10 12.76 -4.82 16.51
N VAL A 11 13.23 -3.61 16.87
CA VAL A 11 12.43 -2.39 16.75
C VAL A 11 12.19 -2.02 15.29
N ALA A 12 13.24 -2.08 14.45
CA ALA A 12 13.10 -1.83 13.03
C ALA A 12 12.11 -2.81 12.38
N GLY A 13 12.16 -4.08 12.75
CA GLY A 13 11.21 -5.10 12.28
C GLY A 13 9.78 -4.85 12.76
N ALA A 14 9.61 -4.48 14.02
CA ALA A 14 8.30 -4.17 14.59
C ALA A 14 7.65 -2.95 13.94
N VAL A 15 8.42 -1.87 13.71
CA VAL A 15 7.93 -0.66 13.03
C VAL A 15 7.53 -0.97 11.59
N GLU A 16 8.33 -1.74 10.87
CA GLU A 16 8.03 -2.12 9.49
C GLU A 16 6.77 -2.99 9.41
N ALA A 17 6.63 -3.97 10.31
CA ALA A 17 5.44 -4.79 10.38
C ALA A 17 4.19 -3.97 10.72
N ALA A 18 4.27 -3.07 11.70
CA ALA A 18 3.18 -2.18 12.06
C ALA A 18 2.81 -1.23 10.91
N ALA A 19 3.78 -0.56 10.30
CA ALA A 19 3.53 0.36 9.18
C ALA A 19 2.92 -0.36 7.97
N SER A 20 3.39 -1.56 7.65
CA SER A 20 2.86 -2.38 6.56
C SER A 20 1.43 -2.86 6.84
N SER A 21 1.14 -3.27 8.07
CA SER A 21 -0.21 -3.66 8.48
C SER A 21 -1.22 -2.50 8.36
N GLY A 22 -0.78 -1.28 8.63
CA GLY A 22 -1.58 -0.07 8.44
C GLY A 22 -2.02 0.15 6.99
N GLY A 23 -1.26 -0.35 6.02
CA GLY A 23 -1.63 -0.29 4.61
C GLY A 23 -2.94 -1.01 4.28
N GLN A 24 -3.34 -2.00 5.08
CA GLN A 24 -4.62 -2.70 4.94
C GLN A 24 -5.82 -1.88 5.44
N LEU A 25 -5.58 -0.83 6.22
CA LEU A 25 -6.61 0.07 6.73
C LEU A 25 -6.75 1.32 5.85
N MET A 26 -5.71 1.67 5.08
CA MET A 26 -5.65 2.94 4.35
C MET A 26 -6.41 2.87 3.03
N PRO A 27 -7.47 3.67 2.84
CA PRO A 27 -8.12 3.80 1.54
C PRO A 27 -7.16 4.34 0.46
N PRO A 28 -7.37 3.98 -0.82
CA PRO A 28 -8.48 3.20 -1.39
C PRO A 28 -8.22 1.70 -1.44
N ILE A 29 -6.98 1.25 -1.18
CA ILE A 29 -6.55 -0.13 -1.29
C ILE A 29 -6.54 -0.72 0.12
N MET A 30 -7.72 -1.01 0.62
CA MET A 30 -7.89 -1.69 1.90
C MET A 30 -7.71 -3.20 1.73
N GLY A 31 -7.46 -3.90 2.84
CA GLY A 31 -7.37 -5.35 2.82
C GLY A 31 -8.70 -6.04 2.47
N ALA A 32 -8.65 -7.34 2.23
CA ALA A 32 -9.83 -8.14 1.86
C ALA A 32 -10.97 -8.03 2.88
N ALA A 33 -10.65 -7.82 4.16
CA ALA A 33 -11.63 -7.64 5.22
C ALA A 33 -12.61 -6.49 4.98
N ALA A 34 -12.19 -5.41 4.32
CA ALA A 34 -13.08 -4.29 4.01
C ALA A 34 -14.14 -4.65 2.96
N PHE A 35 -13.83 -5.54 2.02
CA PHE A 35 -14.81 -6.04 1.05
C PHE A 35 -15.82 -6.96 1.74
N VAL A 36 -15.34 -7.88 2.57
CA VAL A 36 -16.20 -8.77 3.36
C VAL A 36 -17.13 -7.96 4.28
N MET A 37 -16.59 -6.92 4.93
CA MET A 37 -17.39 -6.02 5.77
C MET A 37 -18.48 -5.30 4.97
N ALA A 38 -18.17 -4.80 3.77
CA ALA A 38 -19.14 -4.14 2.91
C ALA A 38 -20.27 -5.10 2.50
N GLU A 39 -19.92 -6.35 2.21
CA GLU A 39 -20.85 -7.40 1.80
C GLU A 39 -21.76 -7.84 2.97
N MET A 40 -21.19 -8.07 4.14
CA MET A 40 -21.95 -8.44 5.35
C MET A 40 -22.89 -7.34 5.82
N LEU A 41 -22.49 -6.08 5.70
CA LEU A 41 -23.32 -4.93 6.08
C LEU A 41 -24.33 -4.54 4.99
N GLY A 42 -24.25 -5.13 3.79
CA GLY A 42 -25.10 -4.75 2.66
C GLY A 42 -24.92 -3.31 2.18
N VAL A 43 -23.72 -2.74 2.38
CA VAL A 43 -23.40 -1.36 2.01
C VAL A 43 -22.39 -1.31 0.86
N ALA A 44 -22.41 -0.22 0.10
CA ALA A 44 -21.41 -0.02 -0.93
C ALA A 44 -20.01 0.15 -0.33
N TYR A 45 -18.99 -0.42 -0.97
CA TYR A 45 -17.59 -0.38 -0.52
C TYR A 45 -17.08 1.03 -0.21
N ASN A 46 -17.53 2.04 -0.98
CA ASN A 46 -17.16 3.44 -0.75
C ASN A 46 -17.57 3.97 0.63
N LYS A 47 -18.67 3.50 1.21
CA LYS A 47 -19.08 3.88 2.57
C LYS A 47 -18.10 3.32 3.61
N VAL A 48 -17.69 2.07 3.44
CA VAL A 48 -16.67 1.45 4.31
C VAL A 48 -15.33 2.16 4.15
N MET A 49 -14.96 2.51 2.91
CA MET A 49 -13.76 3.25 2.59
C MET A 49 -13.70 4.61 3.29
N VAL A 50 -14.75 5.40 3.21
CA VAL A 50 -14.83 6.73 3.86
C VAL A 50 -14.80 6.59 5.38
N ALA A 51 -15.53 5.63 5.94
CA ALA A 51 -15.50 5.36 7.38
C ALA A 51 -14.11 4.91 7.86
N GLY A 52 -13.37 4.20 7.02
CA GLY A 52 -12.02 3.73 7.30
C GLY A 52 -10.94 4.82 7.35
N ILE A 53 -11.20 6.03 6.80
CA ILE A 53 -10.21 7.12 6.79
C ILE A 53 -9.81 7.53 8.21
N VAL A 54 -10.79 7.72 9.09
CA VAL A 54 -10.53 8.20 10.46
C VAL A 54 -9.65 7.22 11.25
N PRO A 55 -10.01 5.92 11.38
CA PRO A 55 -9.16 4.98 12.08
C PRO A 55 -7.80 4.80 11.40
N ALA A 56 -7.71 4.87 10.07
CA ALA A 56 -6.43 4.79 9.37
C ALA A 56 -5.50 5.96 9.73
N VAL A 57 -6.02 7.18 9.74
CA VAL A 57 -5.26 8.37 10.13
C VAL A 57 -4.80 8.28 11.58
N CYS A 58 -5.69 7.90 12.51
CA CYS A 58 -5.33 7.69 13.91
C CYS A 58 -4.24 6.63 14.08
N TYR A 59 -4.33 5.55 13.32
CA TYR A 59 -3.34 4.48 13.33
C TYR A 59 -1.95 4.99 12.92
N TYR A 60 -1.86 5.72 11.80
CA TYR A 60 -0.59 6.24 11.33
C TYR A 60 -0.03 7.33 12.21
N ILE A 61 -0.86 8.16 12.82
CA ILE A 61 -0.43 9.12 13.83
C ILE A 61 0.19 8.39 15.04
N ALA A 62 -0.46 7.33 15.53
CA ALA A 62 0.05 6.55 16.65
C ALA A 62 1.39 5.86 16.32
N VAL A 63 1.52 5.26 15.12
CA VAL A 63 2.78 4.66 14.66
C VAL A 63 3.87 5.72 14.53
N PHE A 64 3.56 6.87 13.92
CA PHE A 64 4.50 7.97 13.77
C PHE A 64 4.99 8.50 15.13
N MET A 65 4.06 8.77 16.06
CA MET A 65 4.40 9.23 17.40
C MET A 65 5.27 8.20 18.15
N SER A 66 4.96 6.91 18.02
CA SER A 66 5.74 5.85 18.65
C SER A 66 7.18 5.82 18.12
N VAL A 67 7.37 5.97 16.82
CA VAL A 67 8.70 6.01 16.19
C VAL A 67 9.45 7.29 16.58
N ASP A 68 8.78 8.45 16.57
CA ASP A 68 9.38 9.74 16.93
C ASP A 68 9.84 9.76 18.39
N LEU A 69 8.98 9.32 19.32
CA LEU A 69 9.30 9.24 20.73
C LEU A 69 10.44 8.25 21.00
N TYR A 70 10.43 7.10 20.33
CA TYR A 70 11.51 6.12 20.45
C TYR A 70 12.84 6.71 19.93
N SER A 71 12.81 7.37 18.78
CA SER A 71 13.96 8.01 18.16
C SER A 71 14.56 9.09 19.07
N ARG A 72 13.73 9.94 19.66
CA ARG A 72 14.16 10.99 20.60
C ARG A 72 14.76 10.41 21.87
N LYS A 73 14.11 9.38 22.44
CA LYS A 73 14.58 8.71 23.65
C LYS A 73 15.98 8.11 23.48
N HIS A 74 16.24 7.50 22.34
CA HIS A 74 17.51 6.83 22.06
C HIS A 74 18.49 7.70 21.27
N LYS A 75 18.15 8.96 20.99
CA LYS A 75 18.94 9.91 20.19
C LYS A 75 19.33 9.35 18.82
N LEU A 76 18.40 8.63 18.19
CA LEU A 76 18.58 7.98 16.90
C LEU A 76 18.13 8.90 15.76
N GLY A 77 18.64 8.66 14.55
CA GLY A 77 18.09 9.27 13.34
C GLY A 77 18.52 10.70 13.05
N ILE A 78 19.60 11.17 13.66
CA ILE A 78 20.20 12.46 13.28
C ILE A 78 21.02 12.22 12.00
N MET A 79 20.34 12.27 10.85
CA MET A 79 21.04 12.34 9.58
C MET A 79 21.77 13.68 9.47
N SER A 80 23.00 13.67 8.98
CA SER A 80 23.72 14.88 8.66
C SER A 80 22.94 15.69 7.62
N ALA A 81 22.97 17.03 7.74
CA ALA A 81 22.28 17.90 6.79
C ALA A 81 22.74 17.70 5.33
N GLU A 82 23.96 17.20 5.14
CA GLU A 82 24.49 16.84 3.81
C GLU A 82 23.91 15.54 3.27
N GLU A 83 23.72 14.53 4.11
CA GLU A 83 23.07 13.27 3.72
C GLU A 83 21.59 13.49 3.36
N THR A 84 20.90 14.36 4.09
CA THR A 84 19.51 14.73 3.79
C THR A 84 19.40 15.40 2.42
N LYS A 85 20.29 16.36 2.11
CA LYS A 85 20.29 17.04 0.79
C LYS A 85 20.59 16.11 -0.39
N GLN A 86 21.51 15.16 -0.22
CA GLN A 86 21.79 14.17 -1.25
C GLN A 86 20.62 13.21 -1.47
N PHE A 87 19.92 12.85 -0.39
CA PHE A 87 18.74 12.01 -0.47
C PHE A 87 17.60 12.71 -1.21
N ASP A 88 17.32 13.96 -0.85
CA ASP A 88 16.24 14.75 -1.47
C ASP A 88 16.50 15.00 -2.96
N ALA A 89 17.72 15.35 -3.36
CA ALA A 89 18.05 15.62 -4.77
C ALA A 89 17.95 14.36 -5.65
N ALA A 90 18.39 13.20 -5.15
CA ALA A 90 18.29 11.94 -5.88
C ALA A 90 16.83 11.45 -5.97
N TYR A 91 16.06 11.58 -4.88
CA TYR A 91 14.65 11.18 -4.84
C TYR A 91 13.76 12.02 -5.74
N VAL A 92 13.89 13.36 -5.68
CA VAL A 92 13.08 14.28 -6.49
C VAL A 92 13.33 14.07 -7.98
N LYS A 93 14.56 13.81 -8.39
CA LYS A 93 14.91 13.55 -9.78
C LYS A 93 14.35 12.21 -10.28
N ASP A 94 14.30 11.21 -9.42
CA ASP A 94 13.76 9.87 -9.74
C ASP A 94 12.21 9.87 -9.69
N LEU A 95 11.59 10.63 -8.77
CA LEU A 95 10.15 10.83 -8.71
C LEU A 95 9.62 11.48 -10.01
N GLY A 96 10.29 12.49 -10.52
CA GLY A 96 9.88 13.15 -11.77
C GLY A 96 9.87 12.19 -12.97
N LYS A 97 10.83 11.27 -13.02
CA LYS A 97 10.89 10.24 -14.07
C LYS A 97 9.85 9.13 -13.88
N ARG A 98 9.44 8.84 -12.65
CA ARG A 98 8.52 7.73 -12.31
C ARG A 98 7.11 8.19 -11.98
N SER A 99 6.81 9.50 -12.13
CA SER A 99 5.48 10.06 -11.84
C SER A 99 4.35 9.40 -12.64
N LEU A 100 4.65 8.88 -13.83
CA LEU A 100 3.69 8.13 -14.64
C LEU A 100 3.19 6.85 -13.94
N LEU A 101 3.99 6.28 -13.03
CA LEU A 101 3.58 5.10 -12.26
C LEU A 101 2.59 5.44 -11.12
N LEU A 102 2.40 6.72 -10.79
CA LEU A 102 1.36 7.17 -9.87
C LEU A 102 -0.03 7.25 -10.51
N VAL A 103 -0.08 7.31 -11.85
CA VAL A 103 -1.34 7.40 -12.60
C VAL A 103 -2.32 6.27 -12.27
N PRO A 104 -1.92 4.99 -12.24
CA PRO A 104 -2.83 3.90 -11.86
C PRO A 104 -3.35 4.03 -10.42
N LEU A 105 -2.56 4.57 -9.50
CA LEU A 105 -2.97 4.79 -8.12
C LEU A 105 -4.04 5.89 -8.03
N ILE A 106 -3.82 7.01 -8.71
CA ILE A 106 -4.80 8.10 -8.79
C ILE A 106 -6.07 7.62 -9.50
N LEU A 107 -5.91 6.85 -10.58
CA LEU A 107 -7.03 6.26 -11.32
C LEU A 107 -7.88 5.38 -10.41
N MET A 108 -7.26 4.56 -9.56
CA MET A 108 -7.99 3.72 -8.60
C MET A 108 -8.79 4.56 -7.60
N PHE A 109 -8.20 5.66 -7.09
CA PHE A 109 -8.89 6.60 -6.21
C PHE A 109 -10.14 7.19 -6.88
N VAL A 110 -10.03 7.60 -8.13
CA VAL A 110 -11.14 8.19 -8.89
C VAL A 110 -12.21 7.14 -9.18
N LEU A 111 -11.82 5.95 -9.64
CA LEU A 111 -12.78 4.91 -10.01
C LEU A 111 -13.58 4.40 -8.82
N VAL A 112 -12.94 4.18 -7.67
CA VAL A 112 -13.61 3.67 -6.47
C VAL A 112 -14.29 4.80 -5.69
N GLY A 113 -13.63 5.96 -5.53
CA GLY A 113 -14.12 7.07 -4.71
C GLY A 113 -15.17 7.92 -5.39
N VAL A 114 -14.97 8.28 -6.66
CA VAL A 114 -15.84 9.22 -7.39
C VAL A 114 -16.84 8.48 -8.28
N VAL A 115 -16.35 7.56 -9.10
CA VAL A 115 -17.19 6.83 -10.07
C VAL A 115 -17.98 5.69 -9.38
N GLN A 116 -17.59 5.32 -8.17
CA GLN A 116 -18.24 4.30 -7.34
C GLN A 116 -18.33 2.91 -8.02
N TRP A 117 -17.35 2.59 -8.84
CA TRP A 117 -17.24 1.26 -9.43
C TRP A 117 -16.92 0.21 -8.36
N SER A 118 -17.33 -1.03 -8.61
CA SER A 118 -16.92 -2.13 -7.74
C SER A 118 -15.40 -2.29 -7.73
N GLY A 119 -14.84 -2.67 -6.59
CA GLY A 119 -13.40 -2.84 -6.42
C GLY A 119 -12.77 -3.76 -7.47
N ALA A 120 -13.47 -4.85 -7.85
CA ALA A 120 -13.01 -5.79 -8.87
C ALA A 120 -12.88 -5.15 -10.26
N LYS A 121 -13.89 -4.38 -10.69
CA LYS A 121 -13.85 -3.66 -11.99
C LYS A 121 -12.75 -2.62 -12.00
N SER A 122 -12.61 -1.85 -10.91
CA SER A 122 -11.57 -0.83 -10.77
C SER A 122 -10.16 -1.45 -10.79
N ALA A 123 -9.98 -2.59 -10.12
CA ALA A 123 -8.71 -3.30 -10.11
C ALA A 123 -8.29 -3.80 -11.50
N LEU A 124 -9.23 -4.33 -12.30
CA LEU A 124 -8.95 -4.77 -13.68
C LEU A 124 -8.50 -3.60 -14.56
N VAL A 125 -9.20 -2.47 -14.49
CA VAL A 125 -8.83 -1.26 -15.26
C VAL A 125 -7.48 -0.73 -14.82
N CYS A 126 -7.22 -0.66 -13.50
CA CYS A 126 -5.92 -0.23 -12.98
C CYS A 126 -4.78 -1.17 -13.37
N THR A 127 -5.03 -2.49 -13.41
CA THR A 127 -4.03 -3.47 -13.88
C THR A 127 -3.68 -3.20 -15.35
N GLY A 128 -4.67 -2.93 -16.20
CA GLY A 128 -4.43 -2.50 -17.59
C GLY A 128 -3.64 -1.20 -17.66
N ALA A 129 -3.99 -0.21 -16.84
CA ALA A 129 -3.28 1.07 -16.79
C ALA A 129 -1.82 0.91 -16.34
N VAL A 130 -1.53 0.03 -15.37
CA VAL A 130 -0.14 -0.28 -14.96
C VAL A 130 0.68 -0.82 -16.13
N ILE A 131 0.11 -1.76 -16.90
CA ILE A 131 0.79 -2.35 -18.06
C ILE A 131 1.10 -1.26 -19.11
N VAL A 132 0.13 -0.38 -19.40
CA VAL A 132 0.29 0.71 -20.35
C VAL A 132 1.32 1.74 -19.85
N CYS A 133 1.23 2.16 -18.60
CA CYS A 133 2.17 3.14 -18.00
C CYS A 133 3.59 2.59 -17.85
N ALA A 134 3.77 1.29 -17.77
CA ALA A 134 5.09 0.67 -17.69
C ALA A 134 5.78 0.53 -19.06
N PHE A 135 5.04 0.64 -20.17
CA PHE A 135 5.57 0.46 -21.52
C PHE A 135 6.68 1.44 -21.91
N PRO A 136 6.62 2.74 -21.56
CA PRO A 136 7.67 3.71 -21.91
C PRO A 136 9.00 3.48 -21.15
N TYR A 137 8.99 2.72 -20.05
CA TYR A 137 10.21 2.46 -19.28
C TYR A 137 10.96 1.25 -19.82
N LYS A 138 12.06 1.48 -20.55
CA LYS A 138 12.90 0.42 -21.14
C LYS A 138 13.41 -0.61 -20.13
N GLU A 139 13.66 -0.20 -18.89
CA GLU A 139 14.12 -1.08 -17.80
C GLU A 139 13.03 -2.00 -17.26
N ASN A 140 11.77 -1.64 -17.41
CA ASN A 140 10.61 -2.37 -16.87
C ASN A 140 9.69 -2.93 -17.95
N ARG A 141 10.20 -3.17 -19.17
CA ARG A 141 9.37 -3.78 -20.22
C ARG A 141 8.77 -5.09 -19.74
N PHE A 142 7.45 -5.12 -19.71
CA PHE A 142 6.70 -6.33 -19.44
C PHE A 142 6.89 -7.32 -20.62
N THR A 143 7.73 -8.31 -20.38
CA THR A 143 7.79 -9.49 -21.26
C THR A 143 6.58 -10.36 -20.92
N LEU A 144 6.01 -11.06 -21.91
CA LEU A 144 4.90 -12.01 -21.71
C LEU A 144 5.16 -12.97 -20.53
N LYS A 145 6.39 -13.42 -20.34
CA LYS A 145 6.80 -14.24 -19.19
C LYS A 145 6.55 -13.52 -17.84
N LYS A 146 6.89 -12.24 -17.74
CA LYS A 146 6.68 -11.44 -16.49
C LYS A 146 5.19 -11.23 -16.21
N ILE A 147 4.37 -11.05 -17.24
CA ILE A 147 2.91 -10.92 -17.09
C ILE A 147 2.32 -12.23 -16.55
N ILE A 148 2.70 -13.36 -17.15
CA ILE A 148 2.23 -14.68 -16.69
C ILE A 148 2.70 -14.97 -15.26
N GLU A 149 3.93 -14.61 -14.92
CA GLU A 149 4.48 -14.79 -13.59
C GLU A 149 3.77 -13.90 -12.55
N GLY A 150 3.46 -12.65 -12.91
CA GLY A 150 2.64 -11.75 -12.10
C GLY A 150 1.22 -12.28 -11.88
N LEU A 151 0.57 -12.80 -12.92
CA LEU A 151 -0.75 -13.45 -12.83
C LEU A 151 -0.70 -14.68 -11.93
N LYS A 152 0.34 -15.51 -12.05
CA LYS A 152 0.54 -16.68 -11.18
C LYS A 152 0.72 -16.29 -9.72
N MET A 153 1.53 -15.27 -9.42
CA MET A 153 1.71 -14.75 -8.06
C MET A 153 0.40 -14.17 -7.51
N GLY A 154 -0.34 -13.43 -8.33
CA GLY A 154 -1.66 -12.91 -7.95
C GLY A 154 -2.65 -14.03 -7.64
N ALA A 155 -2.74 -15.06 -8.47
CA ALA A 155 -3.60 -16.21 -8.24
C ALA A 155 -3.25 -16.97 -6.95
N MET A 156 -1.96 -17.15 -6.67
CA MET A 156 -1.51 -17.77 -5.41
C MET A 156 -1.88 -16.92 -4.18
N GLY A 157 -1.78 -15.60 -4.29
CA GLY A 157 -2.22 -14.68 -3.21
C GLY A 157 -3.71 -14.78 -2.92
N VAL A 158 -4.53 -14.90 -3.97
CA VAL A 158 -5.99 -15.06 -3.83
C VAL A 158 -6.35 -16.37 -3.12
N LEU A 159 -5.65 -17.48 -3.38
CA LEU A 159 -5.91 -18.76 -2.72
C LEU A 159 -5.79 -18.66 -1.19
N ALA A 160 -4.75 -17.98 -0.69
CA ALA A 160 -4.56 -17.79 0.75
C ALA A 160 -5.73 -17.00 1.38
N ILE A 161 -6.17 -15.93 0.72
CA ILE A 161 -7.28 -15.09 1.19
C ILE A 161 -8.60 -15.88 1.14
N THR A 162 -8.83 -16.64 0.08
CA THR A 162 -10.05 -17.46 -0.07
C THR A 162 -10.18 -18.49 1.03
N ILE A 163 -9.09 -19.15 1.45
CA ILE A 163 -9.11 -20.12 2.56
C ILE A 163 -9.52 -19.43 3.87
N VAL A 164 -8.94 -18.25 4.15
CA VAL A 164 -9.27 -17.49 5.36
C VAL A 164 -10.73 -17.03 5.35
N CYS A 165 -11.22 -16.53 4.22
CA CYS A 165 -12.62 -16.10 4.09
C CYS A 165 -13.58 -17.28 4.20
N ALA A 166 -13.25 -18.44 3.60
CA ALA A 166 -14.05 -19.65 3.72
C ALA A 166 -14.12 -20.15 5.17
N ALA A 167 -12.97 -20.17 5.88
CA ALA A 167 -12.93 -20.53 7.29
C ALA A 167 -13.77 -19.58 8.15
N SER A 168 -13.72 -18.28 7.90
CA SER A 168 -14.55 -17.29 8.59
C SER A 168 -16.04 -17.49 8.33
N GLY A 169 -16.43 -17.83 7.08
CA GLY A 169 -17.82 -18.09 6.71
C GLY A 169 -18.41 -19.37 7.32
N VAL A 170 -17.58 -20.30 7.79
CA VAL A 170 -18.03 -21.48 8.53
C VAL A 170 -18.30 -21.19 10.02
N ILE A 171 -17.66 -20.14 10.55
CA ILE A 171 -17.76 -19.75 11.97
C ILE A 171 -18.98 -18.85 12.22
N ILE A 172 -19.44 -18.12 11.20
CA ILE A 172 -20.60 -17.23 11.24
C ILE A 172 -21.86 -18.01 10.89
#